data_a323fb57c0177af23e9f69b5b305fd62
#
_entry.id   a323fb57c0177af23e9f69b5b305fd62
#
_cell.length_a   1.000
_cell.length_b   1.000
_cell.length_c   1.000
_cell.angle_alpha   90.00
_cell.angle_beta   90.00
_cell.angle_gamma   90.00
#
_symmetry.space_group_name_H-M   'P 1'
#
loop_
_entity.id
_entity.type
_entity.pdbx_description
1 polymer ?
#
loop_
_entity_poly.entity_id
_entity_poly.type
_entity_poly.pdbx_seq_one_letter_code
_entity_poly.pdbx_strand_id
1 'polypeptide(L)'
;MDESPHLDQLILGRRLRHFRKLADLTLDDLGEKVGKPGPYLSLLENGKKEPRFQLILDLAAALGVELEELIEPTPPSHRDRLEIALLRSQDTSLFDSLDLPAIKPSAKLDNETLAHIVGLHQTLQEKSGLGHASGEEIRRANGEVTEWITSNDGYLEHIEEEAAKALATSGYLGEGPFNSRNLIDLTSRAGFEIHPIDDMPSFARSIIDLENQRIYIAQRNELKTRQARKAVLQTLAGFLLEHENVPDLETFLRQRIETAYFAAAVLVPEAAVVPRLERAKADHDINVEDVKELFYVSYEMAAWRTANLLTHHFDIPCHLIVSDGQGSIVKGYSNDGVPIHRDLHGGIETQKLCQRWGSRVTFRSPDRFDTHHQYTDTPEGTYFSTTHVETGREPARAITLGVQFKDARWLRGRDTENRETSTCPDPDCCRTPPDDLLERWDDRVVVSARSQERILGLLAPDPYPELDMTEVLSVVEGHSG
;
A
#
# COMPACT_ATOMS: atom_id res chain seq x y z
N MET A 1 -2.75 10.21 37.68
CA MET A 1 -2.27 8.83 37.87
C MET A 1 -0.78 8.86 37.59
N ASP A 2 -0.04 8.41 38.57
CA ASP A 2 1.41 8.55 38.70
C ASP A 2 2.12 7.67 37.66
N GLU A 3 2.56 8.24 36.55
CA GLU A 3 3.49 7.59 35.63
C GLU A 3 4.89 7.74 36.19
N SER A 4 5.25 6.80 37.07
CA SER A 4 6.67 6.61 37.39
C SER A 4 7.40 6.30 36.09
N PRO A 5 8.50 7.01 35.74
CA PRO A 5 9.24 6.74 34.52
C PRO A 5 9.78 5.30 34.55
N HIS A 6 9.18 4.43 33.77
CA HIS A 6 9.64 3.04 33.64
C HIS A 6 11.01 3.08 32.97
N LEU A 7 12.06 2.74 33.72
CA LEU A 7 13.42 2.68 33.22
C LEU A 7 13.54 1.55 32.19
N ASP A 8 13.86 1.89 30.94
CA ASP A 8 14.04 0.90 29.88
C ASP A 8 15.31 0.08 30.11
N GLN A 9 15.10 -1.20 30.41
CA GLN A 9 16.19 -2.11 30.80
C GLN A 9 17.21 -2.35 29.68
N LEU A 10 16.78 -2.33 28.41
CA LEU A 10 17.68 -2.49 27.27
C LEU A 10 18.57 -1.25 27.09
N ILE A 11 17.98 -0.07 27.19
CA ILE A 11 18.73 1.19 27.09
C ILE A 11 19.72 1.30 28.24
N LEU A 12 19.25 1.11 29.48
CA LEU A 12 20.11 1.11 30.66
C LEU A 12 21.27 0.12 30.50
N GLY A 13 20.98 -1.10 30.07
CA GLY A 13 22.01 -2.12 29.86
C GLY A 13 23.06 -1.72 28.83
N ARG A 14 22.64 -1.11 27.72
CA ARG A 14 23.58 -0.61 26.69
C ARG A 14 24.41 0.58 27.17
N ARG A 15 23.81 1.48 27.97
CA ARG A 15 24.55 2.59 28.58
C ARG A 15 25.56 2.10 29.60
N LEU A 16 25.18 1.14 30.44
CA LEU A 16 26.08 0.49 31.38
C LEU A 16 27.30 -0.13 30.65
N ARG A 17 27.04 -0.89 29.60
CA ARG A 17 28.11 -1.48 28.76
C ARG A 17 28.99 -0.42 28.11
N HIS A 18 28.39 0.66 27.63
CA HIS A 18 29.09 1.78 26.99
C HIS A 18 30.07 2.43 27.97
N PHE A 19 29.59 2.85 29.14
CA PHE A 19 30.43 3.50 30.15
C PHE A 19 31.48 2.55 30.76
N ARG A 20 31.14 1.27 30.95
CA ARG A 20 32.13 0.27 31.37
C ARG A 20 33.29 0.17 30.37
N LYS A 21 32.99 0.12 29.07
CA LYS A 21 34.01 0.08 28.02
C LYS A 21 34.84 1.38 27.94
N LEU A 22 34.19 2.52 28.12
CA LEU A 22 34.91 3.82 28.19
C LEU A 22 35.87 3.88 29.39
N ALA A 23 35.52 3.25 30.51
CA ALA A 23 36.36 3.13 31.68
C ALA A 23 37.42 2.02 31.58
N ASP A 24 37.48 1.31 30.42
CA ASP A 24 38.38 0.16 30.18
C ASP A 24 38.29 -0.96 31.24
N LEU A 25 37.05 -1.19 31.77
CA LEU A 25 36.78 -2.22 32.80
C LEU A 25 36.21 -3.51 32.17
N THR A 26 36.69 -4.65 32.68
CA THR A 26 36.03 -5.93 32.42
C THR A 26 34.75 -6.05 33.23
N LEU A 27 33.91 -7.05 32.95
CA LEU A 27 32.74 -7.35 33.79
C LEU A 27 33.13 -7.73 35.23
N ASP A 28 34.24 -8.41 35.38
CA ASP A 28 34.73 -8.84 36.72
C ASP A 28 35.31 -7.64 37.49
N ASP A 29 36.07 -6.75 36.86
CA ASP A 29 36.58 -5.52 37.48
C ASP A 29 35.43 -4.62 37.99
N LEU A 30 34.38 -4.44 37.18
CA LEU A 30 33.19 -3.68 37.61
C LEU A 30 32.44 -4.44 38.68
N GLY A 31 32.41 -5.78 38.59
CA GLY A 31 31.79 -6.65 39.59
C GLY A 31 32.42 -6.54 40.97
N GLU A 32 33.74 -6.51 41.06
CA GLU A 32 34.49 -6.29 42.31
C GLU A 32 34.15 -4.94 42.95
N LYS A 33 34.02 -3.88 42.13
CA LYS A 33 33.70 -2.52 42.61
C LYS A 33 32.30 -2.41 43.21
N VAL A 34 31.31 -3.16 42.68
CA VAL A 34 29.90 -3.08 43.10
C VAL A 34 29.42 -4.31 43.89
N GLY A 35 30.32 -5.23 44.20
CA GLY A 35 29.99 -6.45 44.97
C GLY A 35 29.04 -7.40 44.24
N LYS A 36 29.14 -7.50 42.92
CA LYS A 36 28.30 -8.38 42.08
C LYS A 36 29.16 -9.23 41.16
N PRO A 37 28.80 -10.50 40.92
CA PRO A 37 29.55 -11.35 39.99
C PRO A 37 29.42 -10.87 38.53
N GLY A 38 30.47 -11.03 37.71
CA GLY A 38 30.48 -10.64 36.31
C GLY A 38 29.30 -11.18 35.49
N PRO A 39 28.89 -12.46 35.64
CA PRO A 39 27.68 -12.97 34.96
C PRO A 39 26.40 -12.21 35.30
N TYR A 40 26.24 -11.69 36.52
CA TYR A 40 25.10 -10.86 36.88
C TYR A 40 25.10 -9.54 36.13
N LEU A 41 26.26 -8.87 36.03
CA LEU A 41 26.41 -7.63 35.28
C LEU A 41 26.17 -7.85 33.78
N SER A 42 26.57 -8.99 33.23
CA SER A 42 26.26 -9.38 31.87
C SER A 42 24.75 -9.47 31.63
N LEU A 43 23.97 -9.97 32.56
CA LEU A 43 22.50 -9.99 32.46
C LEU A 43 21.91 -8.57 32.45
N LEU A 44 22.48 -7.65 33.25
CA LEU A 44 22.09 -6.25 33.28
C LEU A 44 22.42 -5.57 31.95
N GLU A 45 23.64 -5.73 31.42
CA GLU A 45 24.06 -5.15 30.15
C GLU A 45 23.24 -5.62 28.95
N ASN A 46 22.65 -6.80 29.04
CA ASN A 46 21.78 -7.36 28.01
C ASN A 46 20.28 -7.11 28.26
N GLY A 47 19.93 -6.30 29.26
CA GLY A 47 18.53 -5.97 29.58
C GLY A 47 17.70 -7.16 30.09
N LYS A 48 18.34 -8.25 30.53
CA LYS A 48 17.68 -9.47 31.01
C LYS A 48 17.37 -9.48 32.49
N LYS A 49 17.77 -8.45 33.19
CA LYS A 49 17.55 -8.31 34.62
C LYS A 49 17.43 -6.84 35.01
N GLU A 50 16.49 -6.55 35.88
CA GLU A 50 16.28 -5.21 36.42
C GLU A 50 17.16 -4.99 37.65
N PRO A 51 18.01 -3.93 37.69
CA PRO A 51 18.77 -3.60 38.87
C PRO A 51 17.91 -2.86 39.89
N ARG A 52 18.19 -3.07 41.17
CA ARG A 52 17.62 -2.22 42.22
C ARG A 52 18.24 -0.83 42.13
N PHE A 53 17.49 0.20 42.49
CA PHE A 53 17.92 1.59 42.41
C PHE A 53 19.28 1.85 43.10
N GLN A 54 19.50 1.26 44.27
CA GLN A 54 20.80 1.38 44.96
C GLN A 54 21.95 0.85 44.10
N LEU A 55 21.74 -0.25 43.37
CA LEU A 55 22.79 -0.79 42.51
C LEU A 55 23.08 0.15 41.30
N ILE A 56 22.06 0.87 40.82
CA ILE A 56 22.28 1.86 39.75
C ILE A 56 23.18 2.99 40.25
N LEU A 57 22.97 3.47 41.47
CA LEU A 57 23.82 4.46 42.10
C LEU A 57 25.28 3.94 42.28
N ASP A 58 25.41 2.71 42.77
CA ASP A 58 26.73 2.10 42.98
C ASP A 58 27.47 1.91 41.64
N LEU A 59 26.75 1.56 40.55
CA LEU A 59 27.28 1.43 39.21
C LEU A 59 27.72 2.79 38.65
N ALA A 60 26.91 3.85 38.80
CA ALA A 60 27.25 5.19 38.35
C ALA A 60 28.54 5.67 39.05
N ALA A 61 28.61 5.51 40.39
CA ALA A 61 29.80 5.85 41.17
C ALA A 61 31.03 5.04 40.74
N ALA A 62 30.89 3.73 40.50
CA ALA A 62 31.98 2.85 40.09
C ALA A 62 32.53 3.17 38.69
N LEU A 63 31.66 3.70 37.81
CA LEU A 63 31.99 4.12 36.45
C LEU A 63 32.44 5.58 36.36
N GLY A 64 32.23 6.36 37.41
CA GLY A 64 32.62 7.79 37.45
C GLY A 64 31.73 8.66 36.58
N VAL A 65 30.46 8.33 36.45
CA VAL A 65 29.45 9.07 35.69
C VAL A 65 28.31 9.54 36.63
N GLU A 66 27.60 10.59 36.22
CA GLU A 66 26.41 11.04 36.93
C GLU A 66 25.25 10.07 36.72
N LEU A 67 24.36 9.98 37.73
CA LEU A 67 23.20 9.09 37.64
C LEU A 67 22.36 9.37 36.40
N GLU A 68 22.12 10.63 36.12
CA GLU A 68 21.34 11.14 34.96
C GLU A 68 21.92 10.65 33.63
N GLU A 69 23.23 10.61 33.50
CA GLU A 69 23.91 10.08 32.31
C GLU A 69 23.69 8.57 32.15
N LEU A 70 23.65 7.82 33.26
CA LEU A 70 23.46 6.37 33.20
C LEU A 70 22.02 5.98 32.87
N ILE A 71 21.03 6.74 33.38
CA ILE A 71 19.59 6.46 33.21
C ILE A 71 18.94 7.24 32.06
N GLU A 72 19.68 8.00 31.30
CA GLU A 72 19.15 8.75 30.15
C GLU A 72 18.41 7.82 29.17
N PRO A 73 17.20 8.20 28.68
CA PRO A 73 16.33 7.30 27.91
C PRO A 73 16.79 7.10 26.45
N THR A 74 17.91 7.68 26.03
CA THR A 74 18.44 7.54 24.68
C THR A 74 19.59 6.51 24.59
N PRO A 75 19.63 5.65 23.55
CA PRO A 75 20.74 4.74 23.32
C PRO A 75 22.07 5.47 23.15
N PRO A 76 23.19 4.97 23.70
CA PRO A 76 24.47 5.71 23.72
C PRO A 76 25.15 5.82 22.35
N SER A 77 24.79 5.00 21.39
CA SER A 77 25.35 5.05 20.03
C SER A 77 24.32 4.66 18.97
N HIS A 78 24.60 5.02 17.71
CA HIS A 78 23.80 4.57 16.56
C HIS A 78 23.75 3.03 16.48
N ARG A 79 24.87 2.36 16.74
CA ARG A 79 24.94 0.90 16.81
C ARG A 79 24.01 0.32 17.88
N ASP A 80 24.04 0.86 19.08
CA ASP A 80 23.18 0.38 20.18
C ASP A 80 21.72 0.61 19.88
N ARG A 81 21.35 1.71 19.20
CA ARG A 81 19.98 1.96 18.73
C ARG A 81 19.50 0.86 17.79
N LEU A 82 20.30 0.48 16.80
CA LEU A 82 19.97 -0.59 15.87
C LEU A 82 19.87 -1.96 16.57
N GLU A 83 20.78 -2.27 17.50
CA GLU A 83 20.75 -3.52 18.24
C GLU A 83 19.50 -3.62 19.15
N ILE A 84 19.11 -2.54 19.80
CA ILE A 84 17.87 -2.46 20.60
C ILE A 84 16.64 -2.63 19.69
N ALA A 85 16.61 -1.94 18.56
CA ALA A 85 15.54 -2.05 17.58
C ALA A 85 15.38 -3.49 17.05
N LEU A 86 16.48 -4.17 16.76
CA LEU A 86 16.46 -5.58 16.35
C LEU A 86 15.88 -6.48 17.47
N LEU A 87 16.35 -6.31 18.71
CA LEU A 87 15.86 -7.12 19.85
C LEU A 87 14.35 -6.91 20.06
N ARG A 88 13.89 -5.65 20.01
CA ARG A 88 12.45 -5.33 20.16
C ARG A 88 11.60 -5.89 19.03
N SER A 89 12.10 -5.82 17.80
CA SER A 89 11.35 -6.34 16.65
C SER A 89 11.22 -7.87 16.66
N GLN A 90 12.14 -8.56 17.33
CA GLN A 90 12.11 -10.02 17.53
C GLN A 90 11.33 -10.46 18.80
N ASP A 91 10.95 -9.52 19.65
CA ASP A 91 10.14 -9.76 20.86
C ASP A 91 8.67 -9.36 20.59
N THR A 92 8.13 -9.82 19.46
CA THR A 92 6.78 -9.50 19.02
C THR A 92 6.04 -10.76 18.59
N SER A 93 4.73 -10.81 18.82
CA SER A 93 3.87 -11.91 18.37
C SER A 93 3.95 -12.15 16.87
N LEU A 94 4.20 -11.10 16.08
CA LEU A 94 4.44 -11.22 14.65
C LEU A 94 5.69 -12.05 14.37
N PHE A 95 6.82 -11.73 15.03
CA PHE A 95 8.05 -12.47 14.82
C PHE A 95 7.91 -13.94 15.21
N ASP A 96 7.22 -14.22 16.32
CA ASP A 96 6.91 -15.58 16.75
C ASP A 96 6.09 -16.34 15.68
N SER A 97 5.18 -15.65 14.99
CA SER A 97 4.36 -16.25 13.93
C SER A 97 5.14 -16.60 12.66
N LEU A 98 6.32 -15.98 12.44
CA LEU A 98 7.16 -16.23 11.27
C LEU A 98 8.04 -17.49 11.41
N ASP A 99 8.11 -18.08 12.60
CA ASP A 99 8.96 -19.25 12.92
C ASP A 99 10.43 -19.06 12.46
N LEU A 100 10.94 -17.85 12.57
CA LEU A 100 12.31 -17.52 12.18
C LEU A 100 13.26 -17.60 13.40
N PRO A 101 14.50 -18.09 13.20
CA PRO A 101 15.48 -18.09 14.29
C PRO A 101 15.86 -16.66 14.64
N ALA A 102 15.86 -16.35 15.95
CA ALA A 102 16.26 -15.03 16.43
C ALA A 102 17.74 -14.73 16.14
N ILE A 103 18.00 -13.57 15.55
CA ILE A 103 19.34 -13.08 15.26
C ILE A 103 19.91 -12.40 16.52
N LYS A 104 21.05 -12.85 16.98
CA LYS A 104 21.76 -12.19 18.10
C LYS A 104 22.64 -11.07 17.55
N PRO A 105 22.54 -9.85 18.08
CA PRO A 105 23.46 -8.77 17.73
C PRO A 105 24.91 -9.22 17.96
N SER A 106 25.74 -9.10 16.95
CA SER A 106 27.15 -9.48 17.03
C SER A 106 28.01 -8.50 16.21
N ALA A 107 29.29 -8.40 16.55
CA ALA A 107 30.24 -7.57 15.80
C ALA A 107 30.45 -7.99 14.34
N LYS A 108 29.95 -9.18 13.94
CA LYS A 108 30.01 -9.68 12.56
C LYS A 108 28.94 -9.07 11.65
N LEU A 109 27.87 -8.52 12.24
CA LEU A 109 26.85 -7.76 11.52
C LEU A 109 27.28 -6.30 11.46
N ASP A 110 27.57 -5.79 10.29
CA ASP A 110 27.83 -4.36 10.09
C ASP A 110 26.55 -3.53 10.31
N ASN A 111 26.71 -2.22 10.45
CA ASN A 111 25.58 -1.34 10.73
C ASN A 111 24.57 -1.26 9.57
N GLU A 112 25.02 -1.39 8.33
CA GLU A 112 24.17 -1.34 7.14
C GLU A 112 23.27 -2.58 7.08
N THR A 113 23.85 -3.76 7.24
CA THR A 113 23.09 -5.03 7.31
C THR A 113 22.09 -5.01 8.46
N LEU A 114 22.51 -4.52 9.63
CA LEU A 114 21.64 -4.44 10.80
C LEU A 114 20.47 -3.47 10.58
N ALA A 115 20.73 -2.30 10.00
CA ALA A 115 19.71 -1.32 9.64
C ALA A 115 18.73 -1.90 8.62
N HIS A 116 19.22 -2.67 7.65
CA HIS A 116 18.39 -3.32 6.64
C HIS A 116 17.45 -4.37 7.28
N ILE A 117 17.97 -5.21 8.16
CA ILE A 117 17.16 -6.21 8.88
C ILE A 117 16.10 -5.53 9.76
N VAL A 118 16.48 -4.49 10.52
CA VAL A 118 15.54 -3.71 11.33
C VAL A 118 14.47 -3.08 10.46
N GLY A 119 14.85 -2.48 9.34
CA GLY A 119 13.91 -1.90 8.37
C GLY A 119 12.94 -2.91 7.78
N LEU A 120 13.42 -4.13 7.45
CA LEU A 120 12.55 -5.23 7.01
C LEU A 120 11.55 -5.65 8.10
N HIS A 121 12.02 -5.81 9.34
CA HIS A 121 11.14 -6.15 10.47
C HIS A 121 10.11 -5.04 10.72
N GLN A 122 10.52 -3.77 10.70
CA GLN A 122 9.60 -2.64 10.84
C GLN A 122 8.59 -2.60 9.70
N THR A 123 9.03 -2.78 8.46
CA THR A 123 8.11 -2.85 7.30
C THR A 123 7.14 -4.02 7.41
N LEU A 124 7.59 -5.18 7.90
CA LEU A 124 6.72 -6.31 8.19
C LEU A 124 5.74 -6.00 9.32
N GLN A 125 6.18 -5.37 10.40
CA GLN A 125 5.31 -4.92 11.49
C GLN A 125 4.30 -3.88 11.03
N GLU A 126 4.70 -2.92 10.20
CA GLU A 126 3.80 -1.93 9.63
C GLU A 126 2.80 -2.54 8.65
N LYS A 127 3.24 -3.52 7.86
CA LYS A 127 2.34 -4.25 6.96
C LYS A 127 1.41 -5.23 7.68
N SER A 128 1.84 -5.78 8.81
CA SER A 128 1.03 -6.63 9.70
C SER A 128 0.37 -5.83 10.82
N GLY A 129 0.90 -4.67 11.13
CA GLY A 129 0.62 -3.84 12.27
C GLY A 129 -0.17 -2.58 11.96
N LEU A 130 -1.12 -2.63 11.03
CA LEU A 130 -2.39 -1.93 11.25
C LEU A 130 -2.96 -2.53 12.56
N GLY A 131 -2.25 -2.30 13.65
CA GLY A 131 -2.26 -2.82 15.02
C GLY A 131 -3.37 -3.80 15.29
N HIS A 132 -3.06 -5.05 15.53
CA HIS A 132 -3.93 -6.09 16.08
C HIS A 132 -5.29 -6.37 15.40
N ALA A 133 -5.60 -5.73 14.25
CA ALA A 133 -6.82 -6.03 13.54
C ALA A 133 -6.75 -7.45 12.97
N SER A 134 -7.68 -8.29 13.36
CA SER A 134 -7.84 -9.63 12.80
C SER A 134 -8.15 -9.53 11.29
N GLY A 135 -7.85 -10.58 10.53
CA GLY A 135 -8.21 -10.62 9.12
C GLY A 135 -9.70 -10.37 8.86
N GLU A 136 -10.56 -10.70 9.83
CA GLU A 136 -11.99 -10.46 9.81
C GLU A 136 -12.33 -8.97 9.99
N GLU A 137 -11.67 -8.28 10.91
CA GLU A 137 -11.84 -6.84 11.11
C GLU A 137 -11.39 -6.05 9.89
N ILE A 138 -10.28 -6.48 9.24
CA ILE A 138 -9.80 -5.86 8.00
C ILE A 138 -10.84 -6.02 6.88
N ARG A 139 -11.41 -7.22 6.71
CA ARG A 139 -12.43 -7.46 5.69
C ARG A 139 -13.71 -6.67 5.96
N ARG A 140 -14.15 -6.62 7.22
CA ARG A 140 -15.31 -5.82 7.60
C ARG A 140 -15.11 -4.35 7.30
N ALA A 141 -14.00 -3.75 7.77
CA ALA A 141 -13.68 -2.36 7.51
C ALA A 141 -13.58 -2.05 6.00
N ASN A 142 -12.99 -2.96 5.22
CA ASN A 142 -12.94 -2.82 3.77
C ASN A 142 -14.34 -2.91 3.13
N GLY A 143 -15.21 -3.78 3.62
CA GLY A 143 -16.60 -3.86 3.18
C GLY A 143 -17.39 -2.58 3.47
N GLU A 144 -17.28 -2.04 4.69
CA GLU A 144 -17.93 -0.80 5.13
C GLU A 144 -17.47 0.40 4.29
N VAL A 145 -16.18 0.50 4.00
CA VAL A 145 -15.61 1.55 3.15
C VAL A 145 -16.03 1.38 1.68
N THR A 146 -16.11 0.14 1.20
CA THR A 146 -16.61 -0.15 -0.17
C THR A 146 -18.07 0.26 -0.31
N GLU A 147 -18.90 -0.04 0.69
CA GLU A 147 -20.31 0.38 0.72
C GLU A 147 -20.43 1.91 0.78
N TRP A 148 -19.62 2.56 1.62
CA TRP A 148 -19.61 4.01 1.74
C TRP A 148 -19.26 4.70 0.41
N ILE A 149 -18.21 4.27 -0.29
CA ILE A 149 -17.84 4.89 -1.58
C ILE A 149 -18.88 4.60 -2.67
N THR A 150 -19.50 3.42 -2.65
CA THR A 150 -20.55 3.03 -3.61
C THR A 150 -21.84 3.81 -3.36
N SER A 151 -22.22 4.03 -2.10
CA SER A 151 -23.43 4.82 -1.75
C SER A 151 -23.33 6.30 -2.10
N ASN A 152 -22.09 6.80 -2.29
CA ASN A 152 -21.81 8.14 -2.79
C ASN A 152 -21.53 8.16 -4.30
N ASP A 153 -21.84 7.09 -5.04
CA ASP A 153 -21.57 6.95 -6.48
C ASP A 153 -20.08 7.22 -6.83
N GLY A 154 -19.17 6.97 -5.90
CA GLY A 154 -17.76 7.27 -6.04
C GLY A 154 -17.43 8.76 -6.11
N TYR A 155 -18.37 9.67 -5.85
CA TYR A 155 -18.21 11.12 -5.90
C TYR A 155 -18.30 11.73 -4.51
N LEU A 156 -17.29 12.53 -4.12
CA LEU A 156 -17.17 13.13 -2.79
C LEU A 156 -17.28 14.65 -2.90
N GLU A 157 -18.52 15.16 -2.89
CA GLU A 157 -18.85 16.59 -3.11
C GLU A 157 -18.04 17.53 -2.20
N HIS A 158 -17.96 17.22 -0.90
CA HIS A 158 -17.22 18.05 0.06
C HIS A 158 -15.73 18.15 -0.28
N ILE A 159 -15.13 17.09 -0.88
CA ILE A 159 -13.72 17.10 -1.30
C ILE A 159 -13.54 17.84 -2.63
N GLU A 160 -14.52 17.76 -3.52
CA GLU A 160 -14.52 18.59 -4.75
C GLU A 160 -14.52 20.08 -4.41
N GLU A 161 -15.34 20.50 -3.43
CA GLU A 161 -15.37 21.88 -2.95
C GLU A 161 -14.02 22.32 -2.38
N GLU A 162 -13.39 21.49 -1.53
CA GLU A 162 -12.08 21.79 -0.97
C GLU A 162 -10.99 21.82 -2.05
N ALA A 163 -11.03 20.91 -3.02
CA ALA A 163 -10.12 20.91 -4.16
C ALA A 163 -10.31 22.17 -5.03
N ALA A 164 -11.54 22.59 -5.26
CA ALA A 164 -11.84 23.84 -6.00
C ALA A 164 -11.31 25.07 -5.27
N LYS A 165 -11.47 25.16 -3.95
CA LYS A 165 -10.88 26.23 -3.12
C LYS A 165 -9.35 26.23 -3.22
N ALA A 166 -8.72 25.06 -3.13
CA ALA A 166 -7.28 24.90 -3.27
C ALA A 166 -6.78 25.36 -4.65
N LEU A 167 -7.48 24.97 -5.71
CA LEU A 167 -7.17 25.37 -7.09
C LEU A 167 -7.29 26.90 -7.28
N ALA A 168 -8.33 27.52 -6.76
CA ALA A 168 -8.52 28.95 -6.84
C ALA A 168 -7.37 29.76 -6.21
N THR A 169 -6.70 29.18 -5.20
CA THR A 169 -5.54 29.81 -4.55
C THR A 169 -4.22 29.53 -5.24
N SER A 170 -4.11 28.46 -6.06
CA SER A 170 -2.85 27.95 -6.63
C SER A 170 -2.37 28.69 -7.89
N GLY A 171 -3.13 29.67 -8.40
CA GLY A 171 -2.87 30.32 -9.69
C GLY A 171 -3.03 29.40 -10.89
N TYR A 172 -3.70 28.25 -10.76
CA TYR A 172 -4.03 27.35 -11.86
C TYR A 172 -5.13 27.96 -12.74
N LEU A 173 -4.88 27.97 -14.06
CA LEU A 173 -5.79 28.62 -15.04
C LEU A 173 -6.89 27.69 -15.58
N GLY A 174 -6.98 26.45 -15.09
CA GLY A 174 -7.97 25.49 -15.57
C GLY A 174 -7.60 24.78 -16.88
N GLU A 175 -6.39 24.92 -17.37
CA GLU A 175 -5.93 24.33 -18.62
C GLU A 175 -4.66 23.49 -18.42
N GLY A 176 -4.66 22.27 -18.99
CA GLY A 176 -3.52 21.37 -18.97
C GLY A 176 -3.11 20.88 -17.57
N PRO A 177 -1.87 20.40 -17.41
CA PRO A 177 -1.44 19.78 -16.18
C PRO A 177 -1.21 20.77 -15.05
N PHE A 178 -1.64 20.41 -13.83
CA PHE A 178 -1.25 21.09 -12.61
C PHE A 178 0.25 20.92 -12.38
N ASN A 179 1.03 21.95 -12.62
CA ASN A 179 2.49 21.89 -12.67
C ASN A 179 3.15 22.16 -11.30
N SER A 180 4.49 22.03 -11.26
CA SER A 180 5.27 22.22 -10.02
C SER A 180 5.14 23.63 -9.45
N ARG A 181 4.97 24.66 -10.28
CA ARG A 181 4.78 26.03 -9.80
C ARG A 181 3.45 26.18 -9.10
N ASN A 182 2.36 25.67 -9.71
CA ASN A 182 1.04 25.68 -9.06
C ASN A 182 1.07 24.92 -7.72
N LEU A 183 1.82 23.80 -7.65
CA LEU A 183 1.98 23.05 -6.42
C LEU A 183 2.71 23.85 -5.33
N ILE A 184 3.82 24.52 -5.68
CA ILE A 184 4.56 25.39 -4.76
C ILE A 184 3.68 26.56 -4.30
N ASP A 185 2.97 27.21 -5.22
CA ASP A 185 2.07 28.30 -4.88
C ASP A 185 0.95 27.84 -3.93
N LEU A 186 0.38 26.63 -4.15
CA LEU A 186 -0.63 26.05 -3.29
C LEU A 186 -0.08 25.74 -1.90
N THR A 187 1.05 25.04 -1.81
CA THR A 187 1.65 24.65 -0.52
C THR A 187 2.08 25.88 0.29
N SER A 188 2.69 26.88 -0.36
CA SER A 188 3.10 28.12 0.30
C SER A 188 1.90 28.90 0.87
N ARG A 189 0.76 28.92 0.16
CA ARG A 189 -0.47 29.56 0.65
C ARG A 189 -1.13 28.78 1.79
N ALA A 190 -0.94 27.47 1.83
CA ALA A 190 -1.33 26.64 2.96
C ALA A 190 -0.35 26.76 4.15
N GLY A 191 0.70 27.57 4.01
CA GLY A 191 1.70 27.81 5.06
C GLY A 191 2.86 26.83 5.07
N PHE A 192 3.04 26.01 4.01
CA PHE A 192 4.09 25.00 3.98
C PHE A 192 5.14 25.24 2.90
N GLU A 193 6.39 24.91 3.21
CA GLU A 193 7.48 24.84 2.23
C GLU A 193 7.85 23.40 1.90
N ILE A 194 8.17 23.12 0.61
CA ILE A 194 8.57 21.78 0.17
C ILE A 194 10.10 21.65 0.25
N HIS A 195 10.56 20.66 1.01
CA HIS A 195 11.97 20.39 1.24
C HIS A 195 12.37 18.99 0.71
N PRO A 196 13.16 18.89 -0.37
CA PRO A 196 13.76 17.64 -0.80
C PRO A 196 14.83 17.19 0.19
N ILE A 197 14.81 15.90 0.59
CA ILE A 197 15.79 15.29 1.48
C ILE A 197 16.29 13.96 0.91
N ASP A 198 17.56 13.59 1.21
CA ASP A 198 18.18 12.36 0.72
C ASP A 198 17.89 11.14 1.62
N ASP A 199 17.62 11.39 2.89
CA ASP A 199 17.47 10.39 3.95
C ASP A 199 16.00 10.05 4.25
N MET A 200 15.10 10.26 3.27
CA MET A 200 13.71 9.89 3.42
C MET A 200 13.56 8.40 3.74
N PRO A 201 12.84 8.03 4.80
CA PRO A 201 12.54 6.63 5.11
C PRO A 201 11.91 5.91 3.91
N SER A 202 12.35 4.67 3.63
CA SER A 202 11.94 3.91 2.44
C SER A 202 10.43 3.66 2.34
N PHE A 203 9.73 3.63 3.48
CA PHE A 203 8.29 3.48 3.58
C PHE A 203 7.53 4.81 3.41
N ALA A 204 8.16 5.96 3.65
CA ALA A 204 7.54 7.28 3.54
C ALA A 204 7.71 7.86 2.13
N ARG A 205 6.65 8.42 1.59
CA ARG A 205 6.68 9.18 0.32
C ARG A 205 6.85 10.67 0.55
N SER A 206 6.34 11.14 1.66
CA SER A 206 6.43 12.52 2.13
C SER A 206 6.17 12.54 3.63
N ILE A 207 6.67 13.55 4.30
CA ILE A 207 6.48 13.79 5.74
C ILE A 207 6.06 15.26 5.91
N ILE A 208 5.03 15.51 6.71
CA ILE A 208 4.64 16.86 7.06
C ILE A 208 5.17 17.18 8.46
N ASP A 209 5.85 18.31 8.57
CA ASP A 209 6.31 18.89 9.81
C ASP A 209 5.45 20.13 10.10
N LEU A 210 4.49 19.95 10.99
CA LEU A 210 3.53 20.99 11.36
C LEU A 210 4.18 22.10 12.18
N GLU A 211 5.24 21.81 12.94
CA GLU A 211 5.93 22.77 13.78
C GLU A 211 6.74 23.76 12.93
N ASN A 212 7.50 23.24 11.95
CA ASN A 212 8.34 24.05 11.08
C ASN A 212 7.65 24.39 9.74
N GLN A 213 6.40 23.97 9.54
CA GLN A 213 5.60 24.19 8.33
C GLN A 213 6.31 23.70 7.06
N ARG A 214 6.83 22.45 7.09
CA ARG A 214 7.58 21.84 6.00
C ARG A 214 6.95 20.54 5.52
N ILE A 215 7.04 20.32 4.21
CA ILE A 215 6.71 19.05 3.58
C ILE A 215 8.01 18.47 3.02
N TYR A 216 8.51 17.41 3.64
CA TYR A 216 9.69 16.70 3.17
C TYR A 216 9.31 15.69 2.08
N ILE A 217 10.09 15.65 1.02
CA ILE A 217 9.97 14.67 -0.08
C ILE A 217 11.35 14.07 -0.37
N ALA A 218 11.37 12.81 -0.86
CA ALA A 218 12.63 12.21 -1.27
C ALA A 218 13.26 13.01 -2.44
N GLN A 219 14.56 13.31 -2.37
CA GLN A 219 15.26 14.08 -3.38
C GLN A 219 15.20 13.45 -4.77
N ARG A 220 15.05 12.11 -4.87
CA ARG A 220 14.85 11.38 -6.12
C ARG A 220 13.50 11.70 -6.79
N ASN A 221 12.56 12.26 -6.05
CA ASN A 221 11.25 12.66 -6.53
C ASN A 221 11.27 14.15 -6.86
N GLU A 222 11.79 14.51 -8.02
CA GLU A 222 11.59 15.87 -8.50
C GLU A 222 10.11 16.22 -8.54
N LEU A 223 9.74 17.44 -8.15
CA LEU A 223 8.34 17.94 -8.18
C LEU A 223 7.68 17.82 -9.56
N LYS A 224 8.49 17.63 -10.60
CA LYS A 224 8.05 17.38 -11.97
C LYS A 224 7.50 15.97 -12.17
N THR A 225 7.82 15.01 -11.29
CA THR A 225 7.33 13.65 -11.44
C THR A 225 5.86 13.55 -11.01
N ARG A 226 5.11 12.68 -11.66
CA ARG A 226 3.69 12.40 -11.31
C ARG A 226 3.54 11.97 -9.87
N GLN A 227 4.47 11.14 -9.39
CA GLN A 227 4.42 10.58 -8.03
C GLN A 227 4.67 11.63 -6.95
N ALA A 228 5.64 12.53 -7.15
CA ALA A 228 5.94 13.58 -6.19
C ALA A 228 4.77 14.54 -6.01
N ARG A 229 4.15 14.99 -7.11
CA ARG A 229 2.97 15.86 -7.04
C ARG A 229 1.83 15.23 -6.28
N LYS A 230 1.53 13.94 -6.57
CA LYS A 230 0.50 13.19 -5.86
C LYS A 230 0.82 13.07 -4.37
N ALA A 231 2.07 12.72 -4.01
CA ALA A 231 2.47 12.55 -2.62
C ALA A 231 2.31 13.84 -1.81
N VAL A 232 2.80 14.98 -2.33
CA VAL A 232 2.64 16.28 -1.68
C VAL A 232 1.17 16.63 -1.48
N LEU A 233 0.32 16.45 -2.51
CA LEU A 233 -1.10 16.74 -2.43
C LEU A 233 -1.84 15.83 -1.44
N GLN A 234 -1.48 14.54 -1.37
CA GLN A 234 -2.07 13.63 -0.38
C GLN A 234 -1.68 14.02 1.05
N THR A 235 -0.44 14.44 1.27
CA THR A 235 0.02 14.91 2.57
C THR A 235 -0.69 16.22 2.96
N LEU A 236 -0.79 17.17 2.03
CA LEU A 236 -1.49 18.42 2.24
C LEU A 236 -2.99 18.20 2.48
N ALA A 237 -3.60 17.23 1.81
CA ALA A 237 -5.00 16.90 1.97
C ALA A 237 -5.35 16.50 3.40
N GLY A 238 -4.52 15.71 4.08
CA GLY A 238 -4.75 15.35 5.48
C GLY A 238 -4.84 16.58 6.40
N PHE A 239 -4.05 17.62 6.09
CA PHE A 239 -4.12 18.89 6.82
C PHE A 239 -5.36 19.72 6.43
N LEU A 240 -5.64 19.89 5.14
CA LEU A 240 -6.76 20.71 4.65
C LEU A 240 -8.13 20.11 4.98
N LEU A 241 -8.23 18.78 5.04
CA LEU A 241 -9.45 18.06 5.42
C LEU A 241 -9.57 17.83 6.93
N GLU A 242 -8.66 18.42 7.71
CA GLU A 242 -8.64 18.34 9.19
C GLU A 242 -8.69 16.88 9.70
N HIS A 243 -7.97 15.98 9.02
CA HIS A 243 -7.90 14.59 9.43
C HIS A 243 -7.18 14.44 10.76
N GLU A 244 -7.82 13.80 11.71
CA GLU A 244 -7.25 13.50 13.02
C GLU A 244 -6.55 12.12 12.99
N ASN A 245 -5.62 11.91 13.95
CA ASN A 245 -5.07 10.58 14.21
C ASN A 245 -6.18 9.67 14.76
N VAL A 246 -6.56 8.67 14.01
CA VAL A 246 -7.71 7.82 14.33
C VAL A 246 -7.32 6.46 14.85
N PRO A 247 -8.02 5.96 15.88
CA PRO A 247 -7.75 4.66 16.47
C PRO A 247 -8.38 3.48 15.71
N ASP A 248 -9.32 3.70 14.79
CA ASP A 248 -10.04 2.65 14.10
C ASP A 248 -9.66 2.52 12.61
N LEU A 249 -9.74 1.29 12.12
CA LEU A 249 -9.30 0.94 10.77
C LEU A 249 -10.22 1.50 9.68
N GLU A 250 -11.52 1.56 9.92
CA GLU A 250 -12.49 2.09 8.94
C GLU A 250 -12.21 3.55 8.64
N THR A 251 -12.11 4.39 9.68
CA THR A 251 -11.79 5.81 9.54
C THR A 251 -10.43 6.02 8.88
N PHE A 252 -9.42 5.21 9.23
CA PHE A 252 -8.12 5.25 8.56
C PHE A 252 -8.23 4.96 7.06
N LEU A 253 -8.96 3.91 6.66
CA LEU A 253 -9.16 3.56 5.25
C LEU A 253 -9.94 4.65 4.51
N ARG A 254 -10.95 5.23 5.16
CA ARG A 254 -11.75 6.33 4.63
C ARG A 254 -10.90 7.58 4.38
N GLN A 255 -10.15 8.04 5.37
CA GLN A 255 -9.24 9.18 5.23
C GLN A 255 -8.19 8.96 4.12
N ARG A 256 -7.70 7.74 3.97
CA ARG A 256 -6.79 7.37 2.89
C ARG A 256 -7.44 7.51 1.50
N ILE A 257 -8.71 7.19 1.36
CA ILE A 257 -9.47 7.40 0.12
C ILE A 257 -9.70 8.89 -0.10
N GLU A 258 -10.11 9.64 0.91
CA GLU A 258 -10.36 11.07 0.85
C GLU A 258 -9.11 11.86 0.41
N THR A 259 -7.95 11.56 0.99
CA THR A 259 -6.69 12.21 0.57
C THR A 259 -6.29 11.85 -0.85
N ALA A 260 -6.52 10.61 -1.27
CA ALA A 260 -6.26 10.19 -2.64
C ALA A 260 -7.23 10.84 -3.64
N TYR A 261 -8.49 10.99 -3.26
CA TYR A 261 -9.53 11.67 -4.04
C TYR A 261 -9.20 13.16 -4.19
N PHE A 262 -8.87 13.85 -3.11
CA PHE A 262 -8.47 15.25 -3.14
C PHE A 262 -7.29 15.48 -4.11
N ALA A 263 -6.25 14.65 -4.00
CA ALA A 263 -5.11 14.75 -4.91
C ALA A 263 -5.51 14.55 -6.38
N ALA A 264 -6.44 13.64 -6.66
CA ALA A 264 -6.98 13.43 -8.01
C ALA A 264 -7.84 14.63 -8.47
N ALA A 265 -8.68 15.19 -7.60
CA ALA A 265 -9.51 16.35 -7.90
C ALA A 265 -8.69 17.61 -8.19
N VAL A 266 -7.56 17.81 -7.50
CA VAL A 266 -6.62 18.91 -7.80
C VAL A 266 -5.84 18.66 -9.09
N LEU A 267 -5.36 17.44 -9.33
CA LEU A 267 -4.54 17.13 -10.51
C LEU A 267 -5.36 17.00 -11.80
N VAL A 268 -6.64 16.63 -11.70
CA VAL A 268 -7.60 16.51 -12.81
C VAL A 268 -8.89 17.22 -12.41
N PRO A 269 -8.90 18.56 -12.44
CA PRO A 269 -10.02 19.35 -11.93
C PRO A 269 -11.31 19.11 -12.71
N GLU A 270 -12.41 18.97 -11.97
CA GLU A 270 -13.74 18.76 -12.53
C GLU A 270 -14.10 19.83 -13.59
N ALA A 271 -13.95 21.10 -13.22
CA ALA A 271 -14.24 22.24 -14.12
C ALA A 271 -13.45 22.20 -15.42
N ALA A 272 -12.28 21.54 -15.43
CA ALA A 272 -11.43 21.45 -16.63
C ALA A 272 -11.73 20.20 -17.46
N VAL A 273 -12.11 19.08 -16.80
CA VAL A 273 -12.27 17.80 -17.49
C VAL A 273 -13.71 17.54 -17.94
N VAL A 274 -14.74 17.97 -17.21
CA VAL A 274 -16.14 17.71 -17.54
C VAL A 274 -16.51 18.26 -18.95
N PRO A 275 -16.19 19.51 -19.32
CA PRO A 275 -16.49 20.00 -20.67
C PRO A 275 -15.82 19.22 -21.80
N ARG A 276 -14.71 18.52 -21.50
CA ARG A 276 -14.00 17.66 -22.47
C ARG A 276 -14.67 16.30 -22.58
N LEU A 277 -15.10 15.73 -21.45
CA LEU A 277 -15.90 14.50 -21.43
C LEU A 277 -17.26 14.69 -22.13
N GLU A 278 -17.88 15.87 -21.99
CA GLU A 278 -19.11 16.23 -22.74
C GLU A 278 -18.89 16.17 -24.26
N ARG A 279 -17.80 16.76 -24.74
CA ARG A 279 -17.43 16.70 -26.16
C ARG A 279 -17.12 15.27 -26.59
N ALA A 280 -16.28 14.57 -25.83
CA ALA A 280 -15.96 13.17 -26.12
C ALA A 280 -17.21 12.28 -26.14
N LYS A 281 -18.19 12.52 -25.25
CA LYS A 281 -19.47 11.82 -25.27
C LYS A 281 -20.26 12.15 -26.54
N ALA A 282 -20.33 13.42 -26.92
CA ALA A 282 -21.00 13.81 -28.18
C ALA A 282 -20.35 13.17 -29.42
N ASP A 283 -19.04 13.00 -29.40
CA ASP A 283 -18.26 12.36 -30.46
C ASP A 283 -18.22 10.84 -30.35
N HIS A 284 -18.83 10.25 -29.31
CA HIS A 284 -18.76 8.81 -28.98
C HIS A 284 -17.32 8.30 -28.80
N ASP A 285 -16.49 9.06 -28.12
CA ASP A 285 -15.04 8.83 -28.05
C ASP A 285 -14.46 9.05 -26.63
N ILE A 286 -15.26 8.78 -25.60
CA ILE A 286 -14.77 8.84 -24.20
C ILE A 286 -13.66 7.80 -24.03
N ASN A 287 -12.52 8.23 -23.51
CA ASN A 287 -11.40 7.36 -23.19
C ASN A 287 -10.54 7.94 -22.07
N VAL A 288 -9.80 7.07 -21.40
CA VAL A 288 -8.95 7.40 -20.24
C VAL A 288 -7.62 8.02 -20.68
N GLU A 289 -7.11 7.61 -21.85
CA GLU A 289 -5.83 8.05 -22.39
C GLU A 289 -5.79 9.57 -22.56
N ASP A 290 -6.85 10.15 -23.13
CA ASP A 290 -6.92 11.58 -23.38
C ASP A 290 -6.89 12.38 -22.07
N VAL A 291 -7.56 11.89 -21.03
CA VAL A 291 -7.50 12.50 -19.68
C VAL A 291 -6.10 12.38 -19.10
N LYS A 292 -5.48 11.20 -19.18
CA LYS A 292 -4.12 10.94 -18.71
C LYS A 292 -3.10 11.87 -19.36
N GLU A 293 -3.15 11.99 -20.69
CA GLU A 293 -2.19 12.81 -21.46
C GLU A 293 -2.40 14.30 -21.20
N LEU A 294 -3.66 14.75 -21.19
CA LEU A 294 -3.99 16.16 -21.00
C LEU A 294 -3.50 16.69 -19.67
N PHE A 295 -3.73 15.94 -18.58
CA PHE A 295 -3.39 16.37 -17.22
C PHE A 295 -2.03 15.84 -16.73
N TYR A 296 -1.35 15.04 -17.55
CA TYR A 296 -0.07 14.43 -17.22
C TYR A 296 -0.11 13.67 -15.89
N VAL A 297 -1.07 12.77 -15.76
CA VAL A 297 -1.26 11.89 -14.58
C VAL A 297 -1.02 10.42 -14.93
N SER A 298 -1.06 9.51 -13.94
CA SER A 298 -1.03 8.06 -14.22
C SER A 298 -2.33 7.61 -14.86
N TYR A 299 -2.29 6.49 -15.59
CA TYR A 299 -3.51 5.89 -16.13
C TYR A 299 -4.51 5.52 -15.02
N GLU A 300 -4.03 4.96 -13.93
CA GLU A 300 -4.86 4.65 -12.74
C GLU A 300 -5.61 5.89 -12.24
N MET A 301 -4.93 7.02 -12.08
CA MET A 301 -5.57 8.26 -11.61
C MET A 301 -6.59 8.81 -12.61
N ALA A 302 -6.24 8.82 -13.90
CA ALA A 302 -7.16 9.25 -14.95
C ALA A 302 -8.41 8.36 -15.01
N ALA A 303 -8.24 7.04 -14.87
CA ALA A 303 -9.34 6.08 -14.86
C ALA A 303 -10.28 6.29 -13.67
N TRP A 304 -9.74 6.44 -12.45
CA TRP A 304 -10.53 6.75 -11.25
C TRP A 304 -11.32 8.04 -11.43
N ARG A 305 -10.64 9.08 -11.90
CA ARG A 305 -11.28 10.38 -12.09
C ARG A 305 -12.36 10.34 -13.16
N THR A 306 -12.10 9.66 -14.26
CA THR A 306 -13.09 9.44 -15.32
C THR A 306 -14.30 8.69 -14.79
N ALA A 307 -14.11 7.60 -14.04
CA ALA A 307 -15.19 6.82 -13.46
C ALA A 307 -16.10 7.65 -12.53
N ASN A 308 -15.49 8.42 -11.59
CA ASN A 308 -16.24 9.27 -10.68
C ASN A 308 -17.12 10.30 -11.44
N LEU A 309 -16.56 10.94 -12.46
CA LEU A 309 -17.27 11.98 -13.20
C LEU A 309 -18.28 11.43 -14.20
N LEU A 310 -18.04 10.25 -14.79
CA LEU A 310 -19.01 9.59 -15.68
C LEU A 310 -20.30 9.27 -14.95
N THR A 311 -20.22 8.74 -13.73
CA THR A 311 -21.39 8.45 -12.93
C THR A 311 -22.11 9.73 -12.52
N HIS A 312 -21.39 10.70 -11.95
CA HIS A 312 -22.00 11.89 -11.35
C HIS A 312 -22.61 12.85 -12.40
N HIS A 313 -21.86 13.16 -13.47
CA HIS A 313 -22.30 14.18 -14.45
C HIS A 313 -23.06 13.62 -15.66
N PHE A 314 -22.88 12.33 -15.99
CA PHE A 314 -23.39 11.78 -17.24
C PHE A 314 -24.37 10.63 -17.04
N ASP A 315 -24.64 10.24 -15.79
CA ASP A 315 -25.50 9.10 -15.46
C ASP A 315 -25.06 7.81 -16.18
N ILE A 316 -23.74 7.60 -16.23
CA ILE A 316 -23.11 6.41 -16.80
C ILE A 316 -22.51 5.59 -15.65
N PRO A 317 -23.24 4.61 -15.11
CA PRO A 317 -22.70 3.70 -14.12
C PRO A 317 -21.53 2.90 -14.70
N CYS A 318 -20.50 2.71 -13.88
CA CYS A 318 -19.29 2.05 -14.33
C CYS A 318 -18.63 1.22 -13.23
N HIS A 319 -17.69 0.39 -13.63
CA HIS A 319 -16.79 -0.28 -12.71
C HIS A 319 -15.34 0.08 -13.03
N LEU A 320 -14.53 0.20 -12.00
CA LEU A 320 -13.10 0.39 -12.12
C LEU A 320 -12.38 -0.66 -11.27
N ILE A 321 -11.49 -1.41 -11.89
CA ILE A 321 -10.77 -2.50 -11.26
C ILE A 321 -9.27 -2.35 -11.53
N VAL A 322 -8.48 -2.42 -10.48
CA VAL A 322 -7.03 -2.55 -10.54
C VAL A 322 -6.66 -3.94 -10.05
N SER A 323 -6.09 -4.76 -10.91
CA SER A 323 -5.71 -6.14 -10.58
C SER A 323 -4.25 -6.44 -10.92
N ASP A 324 -3.71 -7.47 -10.29
CA ASP A 324 -2.42 -8.04 -10.69
C ASP A 324 -2.56 -9.04 -11.84
N GLY A 325 -1.42 -9.55 -12.34
CA GLY A 325 -1.41 -10.53 -13.45
C GLY A 325 -2.03 -11.88 -13.09
N GLN A 326 -2.23 -12.17 -11.82
CA GLN A 326 -2.93 -13.37 -11.34
C GLN A 326 -4.43 -13.13 -11.12
N GLY A 327 -4.89 -11.90 -11.36
CA GLY A 327 -6.28 -11.51 -11.26
C GLY A 327 -6.74 -11.17 -9.85
N SER A 328 -5.84 -11.05 -8.87
CA SER A 328 -6.23 -10.55 -7.56
C SER A 328 -6.57 -9.05 -7.66
N ILE A 329 -7.74 -8.67 -7.21
CA ILE A 329 -8.16 -7.28 -7.16
C ILE A 329 -7.38 -6.56 -6.07
N VAL A 330 -6.65 -5.51 -6.45
CA VAL A 330 -5.88 -4.67 -5.52
C VAL A 330 -6.71 -3.48 -5.05
N LYS A 331 -7.57 -2.97 -5.93
CA LYS A 331 -8.53 -1.90 -5.69
C LYS A 331 -9.69 -2.05 -6.65
N GLY A 332 -10.88 -1.70 -6.21
CA GLY A 332 -12.02 -1.74 -7.07
C GLY A 332 -13.14 -0.82 -6.62
N TYR A 333 -13.98 -0.46 -7.59
CA TYR A 333 -15.22 0.26 -7.42
C TYR A 333 -16.21 -0.21 -8.46
N SER A 334 -17.47 -0.34 -8.12
CA SER A 334 -18.53 -0.65 -9.10
C SER A 334 -19.89 -0.16 -8.62
N ASN A 335 -20.64 0.47 -9.52
CA ASN A 335 -22.03 0.84 -9.33
C ASN A 335 -22.92 0.45 -10.53
N ASP A 336 -22.38 -0.30 -11.48
CA ASP A 336 -23.05 -0.75 -12.71
C ASP A 336 -23.58 -2.19 -12.64
N GLY A 337 -23.48 -2.84 -11.49
CA GLY A 337 -23.97 -4.21 -11.28
C GLY A 337 -23.08 -5.29 -11.90
N VAL A 338 -21.83 -4.99 -12.22
CA VAL A 338 -20.91 -6.00 -12.75
C VAL A 338 -20.75 -7.17 -11.77
N PRO A 339 -20.83 -8.44 -12.22
CA PRO A 339 -20.81 -9.62 -11.37
C PRO A 339 -19.39 -9.97 -10.93
N ILE A 340 -18.81 -9.19 -10.03
CA ILE A 340 -17.52 -9.44 -9.40
C ILE A 340 -17.73 -10.21 -8.12
N HIS A 341 -16.84 -11.18 -7.82
CA HIS A 341 -16.82 -11.85 -6.54
C HIS A 341 -16.68 -10.84 -5.40
N ARG A 342 -17.47 -11.03 -4.36
CA ARG A 342 -17.43 -10.23 -3.14
C ARG A 342 -17.18 -11.14 -1.95
N ASP A 343 -16.46 -10.67 -0.96
CA ASP A 343 -16.32 -11.37 0.31
C ASP A 343 -17.63 -11.30 1.13
N LEU A 344 -17.64 -11.93 2.30
CA LEU A 344 -18.81 -11.98 3.20
C LEU A 344 -19.26 -10.59 3.69
N HIS A 345 -18.41 -9.57 3.58
CA HIS A 345 -18.70 -8.19 3.97
C HIS A 345 -18.93 -7.27 2.77
N GLY A 346 -19.02 -7.82 1.57
CA GLY A 346 -19.27 -7.06 0.34
C GLY A 346 -17.99 -6.44 -0.28
N GLY A 347 -16.81 -6.65 0.32
CA GLY A 347 -15.54 -6.19 -0.20
C GLY A 347 -15.17 -6.91 -1.50
N ILE A 348 -14.60 -6.16 -2.45
CA ILE A 348 -14.13 -6.70 -3.74
C ILE A 348 -12.60 -6.84 -3.79
N GLU A 349 -11.88 -6.14 -2.93
CA GLU A 349 -10.42 -6.24 -2.86
C GLU A 349 -10.00 -7.64 -2.39
N THR A 350 -8.88 -8.11 -2.88
CA THR A 350 -8.34 -9.47 -2.71
C THR A 350 -9.11 -10.59 -3.41
N GLN A 351 -10.32 -10.31 -3.93
CA GLN A 351 -11.08 -11.30 -4.69
C GLN A 351 -10.42 -11.57 -6.05
N LYS A 352 -10.64 -12.77 -6.59
CA LYS A 352 -10.11 -13.18 -7.90
C LYS A 352 -11.05 -12.82 -9.03
N LEU A 353 -10.50 -12.22 -10.07
CA LEU A 353 -11.21 -11.99 -11.33
C LEU A 353 -11.21 -13.24 -12.20
N CYS A 354 -12.33 -13.46 -12.86
CA CYS A 354 -12.46 -14.49 -13.87
C CYS A 354 -11.43 -14.29 -15.00
N GLN A 355 -10.89 -15.39 -15.49
CA GLN A 355 -9.90 -15.43 -16.58
C GLN A 355 -10.42 -14.86 -17.91
N ARG A 356 -11.73 -14.76 -18.06
CA ARG A 356 -12.41 -14.24 -19.27
C ARG A 356 -12.54 -12.72 -19.28
N TRP A 357 -12.27 -12.05 -18.17
CA TRP A 357 -12.32 -10.59 -18.10
C TRP A 357 -11.12 -9.95 -18.78
N GLY A 358 -11.34 -8.78 -19.40
CA GLY A 358 -10.34 -8.01 -20.11
C GLY A 358 -9.06 -7.76 -19.30
N SER A 359 -9.19 -7.51 -17.99
CA SER A 359 -8.09 -7.37 -17.05
C SER A 359 -7.15 -8.59 -16.97
N ARG A 360 -7.67 -9.81 -17.24
CA ARG A 360 -6.88 -11.05 -17.28
C ARG A 360 -6.40 -11.38 -18.68
N VAL A 361 -7.27 -11.18 -19.69
CA VAL A 361 -6.97 -11.46 -21.09
C VAL A 361 -5.80 -10.61 -21.57
N THR A 362 -5.74 -9.34 -21.18
CA THR A 362 -4.67 -8.41 -21.56
C THR A 362 -3.27 -8.88 -21.18
N PHE A 363 -3.10 -9.56 -20.05
CA PHE A 363 -1.79 -10.09 -19.65
C PHE A 363 -1.29 -11.23 -20.55
N ARG A 364 -2.21 -11.90 -21.26
CA ARG A 364 -1.91 -12.98 -22.21
C ARG A 364 -1.76 -12.47 -23.65
N SER A 365 -2.19 -11.22 -23.89
CA SER A 365 -2.05 -10.62 -25.21
C SER A 365 -0.58 -10.37 -25.56
N PRO A 366 -0.14 -10.63 -26.78
CA PRO A 366 1.20 -10.28 -27.25
C PRO A 366 1.41 -8.76 -27.27
N ASP A 367 0.34 -7.99 -27.39
CA ASP A 367 0.36 -6.52 -27.42
C ASP A 367 -0.17 -5.95 -26.09
N ARG A 368 0.69 -6.06 -25.06
CA ARG A 368 0.37 -5.57 -23.70
C ARG A 368 0.52 -4.06 -23.50
N PHE A 369 1.04 -3.37 -24.49
CA PHE A 369 1.33 -1.93 -24.39
C PHE A 369 0.16 -1.08 -24.85
N ASP A 370 -0.68 -1.62 -25.71
CA ASP A 370 -1.89 -0.96 -26.18
C ASP A 370 -3.06 -1.20 -25.24
N THR A 371 -4.04 -0.32 -25.31
CA THR A 371 -5.28 -0.45 -24.55
C THR A 371 -6.14 -1.56 -25.12
N HIS A 372 -6.49 -2.53 -24.31
CA HIS A 372 -7.33 -3.66 -24.70
C HIS A 372 -8.81 -3.32 -24.48
N HIS A 373 -9.60 -3.45 -25.55
CA HIS A 373 -11.05 -3.28 -25.53
C HIS A 373 -11.74 -4.63 -25.69
N GLN A 374 -12.75 -4.91 -24.86
CA GLN A 374 -13.42 -6.21 -24.85
C GLN A 374 -14.87 -6.11 -24.41
N TYR A 375 -15.73 -6.91 -25.01
CA TYR A 375 -17.04 -7.25 -24.48
C TYR A 375 -16.96 -8.55 -23.67
N THR A 376 -17.60 -8.58 -22.52
CA THR A 376 -17.74 -9.79 -21.69
C THR A 376 -19.22 -10.07 -21.44
N ASP A 377 -19.71 -11.17 -21.96
CA ASP A 377 -21.04 -11.66 -21.70
C ASP A 377 -21.11 -12.42 -20.39
N THR A 378 -22.06 -12.08 -19.55
CA THR A 378 -22.29 -12.73 -18.25
C THR A 378 -23.76 -13.06 -18.10
N PRO A 379 -24.17 -13.90 -17.12
CA PRO A 379 -25.59 -14.14 -16.82
C PRO A 379 -26.36 -12.88 -16.47
N GLU A 380 -25.68 -11.87 -15.92
CA GLU A 380 -26.28 -10.58 -15.50
C GLU A 380 -26.39 -9.58 -16.67
N GLY A 381 -25.67 -9.83 -17.75
CA GLY A 381 -25.66 -8.95 -18.92
C GLY A 381 -24.29 -8.86 -19.58
N THR A 382 -24.20 -8.03 -20.61
CA THR A 382 -22.94 -7.77 -21.34
C THR A 382 -22.29 -6.49 -20.82
N TYR A 383 -21.02 -6.55 -20.55
CA TYR A 383 -20.19 -5.42 -20.13
C TYR A 383 -19.11 -5.13 -21.14
N PHE A 384 -18.86 -3.86 -21.40
CA PHE A 384 -17.73 -3.39 -22.20
C PHE A 384 -16.62 -2.91 -21.25
N SER A 385 -15.40 -3.24 -21.53
CA SER A 385 -14.25 -2.84 -20.74
C SER A 385 -13.08 -2.35 -21.57
N THR A 386 -12.40 -1.35 -21.05
CA THR A 386 -11.15 -0.80 -21.55
C THR A 386 -10.06 -1.05 -20.51
N THR A 387 -9.02 -1.78 -20.87
CA THR A 387 -7.96 -2.22 -19.95
C THR A 387 -6.60 -1.75 -20.44
N HIS A 388 -5.81 -1.17 -19.53
CA HIS A 388 -4.41 -0.81 -19.75
C HIS A 388 -3.51 -1.47 -18.72
N VAL A 389 -2.35 -2.01 -19.13
CA VAL A 389 -1.37 -2.63 -18.25
C VAL A 389 -0.22 -1.66 -17.94
N GLU A 390 -0.12 -1.23 -16.71
CA GLU A 390 1.05 -0.47 -16.22
C GLU A 390 2.22 -1.40 -15.94
N THR A 391 3.26 -1.37 -16.79
CA THR A 391 4.45 -2.23 -16.71
C THR A 391 5.59 -1.64 -15.87
N GLY A 392 5.47 -0.39 -15.42
CA GLY A 392 6.50 0.31 -14.61
C GLY A 392 6.53 -0.06 -13.12
N ARG A 393 5.73 -1.06 -12.70
CA ARG A 393 5.66 -1.60 -11.33
C ARG A 393 5.86 -3.10 -11.35
N GLU A 394 6.45 -3.64 -10.31
CA GLU A 394 6.45 -5.08 -10.06
C GLU A 394 5.64 -5.39 -8.79
N PRO A 395 4.61 -6.25 -8.88
CA PRO A 395 4.05 -6.83 -10.09
C PRO A 395 3.31 -5.80 -10.97
N ALA A 396 3.30 -6.03 -12.30
CA ALA A 396 2.53 -5.23 -13.25
C ALA A 396 1.04 -5.26 -12.88
N ARG A 397 0.32 -4.18 -13.19
CA ARG A 397 -1.11 -4.04 -12.85
C ARG A 397 -1.93 -3.72 -14.07
N ALA A 398 -3.06 -4.40 -14.21
CA ALA A 398 -4.11 -4.04 -15.16
C ALA A 398 -5.08 -3.06 -14.49
N ILE A 399 -5.40 -2.01 -15.20
CA ILE A 399 -6.38 -0.99 -14.81
C ILE A 399 -7.50 -1.04 -15.84
N THR A 400 -8.69 -1.39 -15.39
CA THR A 400 -9.86 -1.64 -16.25
C THR A 400 -10.97 -0.69 -15.85
N LEU A 401 -11.41 0.14 -16.79
CA LEU A 401 -12.67 0.89 -16.72
C LEU A 401 -13.70 0.16 -17.59
N GLY A 402 -14.86 -0.13 -17.04
CA GLY A 402 -15.92 -0.78 -17.78
C GLY A 402 -17.30 -0.22 -17.49
N VAL A 403 -18.23 -0.49 -18.40
CA VAL A 403 -19.63 -0.05 -18.34
C VAL A 403 -20.55 -1.14 -18.85
N GLN A 404 -21.85 -1.03 -18.56
CA GLN A 404 -22.88 -1.87 -19.19
C GLN A 404 -22.91 -1.67 -20.72
N PHE A 405 -23.34 -2.69 -21.45
CA PHE A 405 -23.44 -2.68 -22.91
C PHE A 405 -24.17 -1.44 -23.47
N LYS A 406 -25.26 -1.02 -22.82
CA LYS A 406 -26.05 0.16 -23.26
C LYS A 406 -25.24 1.45 -23.31
N ASP A 407 -24.21 1.57 -22.43
CA ASP A 407 -23.38 2.76 -22.29
C ASP A 407 -22.04 2.66 -23.04
N ALA A 408 -21.69 1.47 -23.55
CA ALA A 408 -20.50 1.25 -24.39
C ALA A 408 -20.47 2.17 -25.60
N ARG A 409 -21.63 2.55 -26.13
CA ARG A 409 -21.76 3.47 -27.27
C ARG A 409 -21.04 4.81 -27.14
N TRP A 410 -20.75 5.23 -25.91
CA TRP A 410 -20.08 6.49 -25.62
C TRP A 410 -18.55 6.37 -25.57
N LEU A 411 -18.01 5.14 -25.49
CA LEU A 411 -16.60 4.89 -25.27
C LEU A 411 -15.86 4.59 -26.57
N ARG A 412 -14.57 4.97 -26.59
CA ARG A 412 -13.60 4.57 -27.64
C ARG A 412 -13.43 3.04 -27.61
N GLY A 413 -13.21 2.44 -28.76
CA GLY A 413 -12.96 1.01 -28.91
C GLY A 413 -14.21 0.11 -28.83
N ARG A 414 -15.42 0.69 -28.80
CA ARG A 414 -16.69 -0.03 -28.79
C ARG A 414 -16.91 -0.96 -29.99
N ASP A 415 -16.21 -0.70 -31.10
CA ASP A 415 -16.30 -1.50 -32.32
C ASP A 415 -15.35 -2.72 -32.31
N THR A 416 -14.76 -3.03 -31.15
CA THR A 416 -13.88 -4.20 -30.98
C THR A 416 -14.62 -5.50 -31.25
N GLU A 417 -13.92 -6.45 -31.87
CA GLU A 417 -14.39 -7.82 -32.09
C GLU A 417 -14.06 -8.75 -30.89
N ASN A 418 -13.23 -8.26 -29.94
CA ASN A 418 -12.87 -9.04 -28.77
C ASN A 418 -14.10 -9.26 -27.90
N ARG A 419 -14.47 -10.53 -27.72
CA ARG A 419 -15.64 -10.93 -26.95
C ARG A 419 -15.38 -12.23 -26.23
N GLU A 420 -15.69 -12.24 -24.95
CA GLU A 420 -15.54 -13.41 -24.08
C GLU A 420 -16.85 -13.69 -23.34
N THR A 421 -17.04 -14.93 -22.91
CA THR A 421 -18.19 -15.33 -22.10
C THR A 421 -17.72 -15.78 -20.74
N SER A 422 -18.30 -15.23 -19.68
CA SER A 422 -18.03 -15.53 -18.28
C SER A 422 -19.29 -16.00 -17.57
N THR A 423 -19.22 -17.01 -16.74
CA THR A 423 -20.32 -17.44 -15.89
C THR A 423 -20.24 -16.84 -14.49
N CYS A 424 -19.37 -15.81 -14.29
CA CYS A 424 -19.28 -15.14 -12.99
C CYS A 424 -20.67 -14.71 -12.47
N PRO A 425 -20.88 -14.82 -11.17
CA PRO A 425 -19.92 -15.10 -10.09
C PRO A 425 -19.65 -16.60 -9.81
N ASP A 426 -19.91 -17.51 -10.74
CA ASP A 426 -19.64 -18.94 -10.56
C ASP A 426 -18.13 -19.19 -10.38
N PRO A 427 -17.69 -19.71 -9.21
CA PRO A 427 -16.27 -19.95 -8.95
C PRO A 427 -15.68 -21.07 -9.82
N ASP A 428 -16.49 -21.95 -10.37
CA ASP A 428 -16.03 -23.08 -11.20
C ASP A 428 -15.73 -22.67 -12.65
N CYS A 429 -16.20 -21.52 -13.09
CA CYS A 429 -15.97 -20.97 -14.43
C CYS A 429 -14.50 -20.97 -14.84
N CYS A 430 -13.61 -20.59 -13.93
CA CYS A 430 -12.16 -20.53 -14.19
C CYS A 430 -11.40 -21.81 -13.86
N ARG A 431 -12.04 -22.75 -13.19
CA ARG A 431 -11.43 -24.01 -12.76
C ARG A 431 -11.62 -25.13 -13.80
N THR A 432 -12.64 -24.99 -14.63
CA THR A 432 -12.94 -25.99 -15.67
C THR A 432 -12.27 -25.55 -16.96
N PRO A 433 -11.28 -26.33 -17.47
CA PRO A 433 -10.71 -26.10 -18.79
C PRO A 433 -11.76 -26.25 -19.91
N PRO A 434 -11.54 -25.64 -21.09
CA PRO A 434 -12.37 -25.88 -22.28
C PRO A 434 -12.44 -27.38 -22.62
N ASP A 435 -13.62 -27.82 -23.10
CA ASP A 435 -13.90 -29.23 -23.37
C ASP A 435 -12.89 -29.87 -24.34
N ASP A 436 -12.43 -29.12 -25.34
CA ASP A 436 -11.44 -29.56 -26.32
C ASP A 436 -10.06 -29.84 -25.70
N LEU A 437 -9.67 -29.11 -24.65
CA LEU A 437 -8.45 -29.34 -23.88
C LEU A 437 -8.63 -30.52 -22.92
N LEU A 438 -9.81 -30.62 -22.29
CA LEU A 438 -10.11 -31.76 -21.42
C LEU A 438 -10.09 -33.10 -22.22
N GLU A 439 -10.79 -33.18 -23.35
CA GLU A 439 -10.80 -34.39 -24.20
C GLU A 439 -9.39 -34.83 -24.63
N ARG A 440 -8.49 -33.87 -24.82
CA ARG A 440 -7.12 -34.15 -25.28
C ARG A 440 -6.17 -34.54 -24.14
N TRP A 441 -6.28 -33.88 -23.00
CA TRP A 441 -5.26 -33.92 -21.96
C TRP A 441 -5.73 -34.42 -20.58
N ASP A 442 -7.02 -34.66 -20.37
CA ASP A 442 -7.53 -35.20 -19.10
C ASP A 442 -6.87 -36.56 -18.81
N ASP A 443 -6.51 -36.76 -17.55
CA ASP A 443 -5.76 -37.94 -17.06
C ASP A 443 -4.34 -38.14 -17.69
N ARG A 444 -3.87 -37.23 -18.55
CA ARG A 444 -2.55 -37.34 -19.20
C ARG A 444 -1.51 -36.38 -18.64
N VAL A 445 -1.94 -35.37 -17.88
CA VAL A 445 -1.06 -34.33 -17.32
C VAL A 445 -1.19 -34.31 -15.81
N VAL A 446 -0.04 -34.41 -15.12
CA VAL A 446 0.05 -34.27 -13.66
C VAL A 446 0.90 -33.07 -13.34
N VAL A 447 0.37 -32.15 -12.49
CA VAL A 447 1.05 -30.93 -12.10
C VAL A 447 1.54 -31.02 -10.66
N SER A 448 2.82 -30.69 -10.44
CA SER A 448 3.38 -30.48 -9.11
C SER A 448 3.31 -29.00 -8.75
N ALA A 449 2.43 -28.63 -7.83
CA ALA A 449 2.25 -27.25 -7.42
C ALA A 449 3.38 -26.76 -6.51
N ARG A 450 3.95 -25.56 -6.79
CA ARG A 450 5.00 -24.93 -5.97
C ARG A 450 4.56 -24.63 -4.54
N SER A 451 3.26 -24.58 -4.30
CA SER A 451 2.66 -24.20 -3.02
C SER A 451 2.34 -25.38 -2.10
N GLN A 452 2.56 -26.64 -2.53
CA GLN A 452 2.26 -27.82 -1.70
C GLN A 452 3.04 -27.85 -0.37
N GLU A 453 4.22 -27.24 -0.31
CA GLU A 453 5.03 -27.16 0.90
C GLU A 453 4.52 -26.10 1.92
N ARG A 454 3.61 -25.22 1.52
CA ARG A 454 3.13 -24.10 2.34
C ARG A 454 1.67 -24.20 2.81
N ILE A 455 0.98 -25.28 2.45
CA ILE A 455 -0.48 -25.43 2.72
C ILE A 455 -0.83 -25.36 4.20
N LEU A 456 0.06 -25.80 5.08
CA LEU A 456 -0.18 -25.79 6.54
C LEU A 456 0.24 -24.48 7.24
N GLY A 457 0.97 -23.60 6.57
CA GLY A 457 1.47 -22.33 7.14
C GLY A 457 0.67 -21.10 6.76
N LEU A 458 -0.25 -21.19 5.81
CA LEU A 458 -1.08 -20.10 5.32
C LEU A 458 -2.55 -20.47 5.51
N LEU A 459 -3.08 -20.29 6.70
CA LEU A 459 -4.52 -20.18 6.92
C LEU A 459 -5.01 -18.82 6.38
N ALA A 460 -4.84 -18.61 5.07
CA ALA A 460 -5.61 -17.62 4.35
C ALA A 460 -7.01 -18.20 4.09
N PRO A 461 -8.04 -17.37 4.04
CA PRO A 461 -9.45 -17.83 3.91
C PRO A 461 -9.77 -18.52 2.59
N ASP A 462 -8.82 -18.66 1.68
CA ASP A 462 -8.96 -19.42 0.44
C ASP A 462 -8.06 -20.67 0.51
N PRO A 463 -8.62 -21.87 0.80
CA PRO A 463 -7.84 -23.03 1.22
C PRO A 463 -7.04 -23.73 0.11
N TYR A 464 -7.18 -23.33 -1.15
CA TYR A 464 -6.46 -23.98 -2.24
C TYR A 464 -5.81 -22.95 -3.17
N PRO A 465 -4.48 -23.06 -3.44
CA PRO A 465 -3.89 -22.33 -4.55
C PRO A 465 -4.58 -22.81 -5.83
N GLU A 466 -5.22 -21.90 -6.53
CA GLU A 466 -5.83 -22.19 -7.83
C GLU A 466 -4.72 -22.65 -8.79
N LEU A 467 -4.68 -23.95 -9.09
CA LEU A 467 -4.04 -24.45 -10.27
C LEU A 467 -4.91 -24.07 -11.46
N ASP A 468 -4.46 -23.09 -12.24
CA ASP A 468 -5.10 -22.77 -13.51
C ASP A 468 -4.79 -23.89 -14.52
N MET A 469 -5.63 -24.91 -14.51
CA MET A 469 -5.47 -26.03 -15.42
C MET A 469 -5.60 -25.62 -16.89
N THR A 470 -6.33 -24.56 -17.18
CA THR A 470 -6.41 -24.01 -18.55
C THR A 470 -5.05 -23.49 -19.00
N GLU A 471 -4.33 -22.77 -18.14
CA GLU A 471 -2.99 -22.26 -18.43
C GLU A 471 -1.99 -23.42 -18.57
N VAL A 472 -2.05 -24.41 -17.68
CA VAL A 472 -1.20 -25.62 -17.74
C VAL A 472 -1.41 -26.36 -19.06
N LEU A 473 -2.66 -26.67 -19.39
CA LEU A 473 -2.96 -27.44 -20.61
C LEU A 473 -2.64 -26.64 -21.89
N SER A 474 -2.81 -25.31 -21.87
CA SER A 474 -2.41 -24.43 -22.98
C SER A 474 -0.90 -24.42 -23.22
N VAL A 475 -0.10 -24.45 -22.13
CA VAL A 475 1.37 -24.55 -22.22
C VAL A 475 1.76 -25.91 -22.80
N VAL A 476 1.16 -27.00 -22.32
CA VAL A 476 1.42 -28.37 -22.83
C VAL A 476 1.06 -28.48 -24.31
N GLU A 477 -0.09 -27.93 -24.71
CA GLU A 477 -0.53 -27.86 -26.11
C GLU A 477 0.49 -27.14 -26.98
N GLY A 478 1.00 -25.98 -26.54
CA GLY A 478 1.98 -25.18 -27.29
C GLY A 478 3.35 -25.86 -27.45
N HIS A 479 3.67 -26.88 -26.63
CA HIS A 479 4.95 -27.59 -26.68
C HIS A 479 4.81 -29.02 -27.21
N SER A 480 3.60 -29.48 -27.57
CA SER A 480 3.32 -30.84 -28.05
C SER A 480 3.36 -30.97 -29.56
N GLY A 481 3.83 -29.94 -30.31
CA GLY A 481 3.93 -29.90 -31.77
C GLY A 481 5.26 -30.38 -32.32
#